data_47325812d3a8c87cea97b71ce1217ee4
#
_entry.id   47325812d3a8c87cea97b71ce1217ee4
#
_cell.length_a   1.000
_cell.length_b   1.000
_cell.length_c   1.000
_cell.angle_alpha   90.00
_cell.angle_beta   90.00
_cell.angle_gamma   90.00
#
_symmetry.space_group_name_H-M   'P 1'
#
loop_
_entity.id
_entity.type
_entity.pdbx_description
1 polymer ?
#
loop_
_entity_poly.entity_id
_entity_poly.type
_entity_poly.pdbx_seq_one_letter_code
_entity_poly.pdbx_strand_id
1 'polypeptide(L)'
;SRPTAINLKWAVNRMMEKLSGINSKDTLKIAVREAKNICEEDVSFCKNIGLNGLGIIEEIYKKKKDTVNILTHCNAGWLATIDWGTATSPIYHAHRKGIKIHVWVDETRPRNQGANLTSYELNEEGIPNTIIADNTGGILMQQGKIDMCITGTDRTLSSGDVANKIGTYLKALAAYDNKIPFYVALPSSTIDWSQKNFKNIPIEERNSEELSHIE
;
A
#
# COMPACT_ATOMS: atom_id res chain seq x y z
N SER A 1 4.23 19.40 -3.84
CA SER A 1 4.35 18.08 -4.45
C SER A 1 4.93 17.10 -3.44
N ARG A 2 4.68 15.82 -3.62
CA ARG A 2 5.20 14.75 -2.74
C ARG A 2 6.41 14.09 -3.45
N PRO A 3 7.65 14.46 -3.11
CA PRO A 3 8.83 14.02 -3.88
C PRO A 3 9.15 12.54 -3.70
N THR A 4 8.79 11.91 -2.58
CA THR A 4 9.06 10.49 -2.34
C THR A 4 8.13 9.60 -3.17
N ALA A 5 6.83 9.89 -3.20
CA ALA A 5 5.84 9.14 -3.98
C ALA A 5 5.95 9.44 -5.47
N ILE A 6 6.04 8.40 -6.31
CA ILE A 6 6.36 8.55 -7.75
C ILE A 6 5.15 8.54 -8.67
N ASN A 7 4.00 7.97 -8.25
CA ASN A 7 2.83 7.77 -9.12
C ASN A 7 2.32 9.04 -9.79
N LEU A 8 2.23 10.15 -9.05
CA LEU A 8 1.76 11.41 -9.62
C LEU A 8 2.70 11.88 -10.74
N LYS A 9 4.01 11.81 -10.53
CA LYS A 9 5.02 12.16 -11.54
C LYS A 9 4.90 11.25 -12.76
N TRP A 10 4.73 9.95 -12.55
CA TRP A 10 4.51 8.99 -13.62
C TRP A 10 3.26 9.35 -14.45
N ALA A 11 2.12 9.59 -13.81
CA ALA A 11 0.88 9.96 -14.49
C ALA A 11 1.00 11.28 -15.28
N VAL A 12 1.61 12.31 -14.68
CA VAL A 12 1.85 13.60 -15.34
C VAL A 12 2.77 13.43 -16.55
N ASN A 13 3.87 12.70 -16.42
CA ASN A 13 4.80 12.46 -17.53
C ASN A 13 4.09 11.73 -18.68
N ARG A 14 3.31 10.67 -18.38
CA ARG A 14 2.53 9.94 -19.37
C ARG A 14 1.52 10.83 -20.09
N MET A 15 0.85 11.74 -19.37
CA MET A 15 -0.05 12.73 -19.97
C MET A 15 0.71 13.70 -20.87
N MET A 16 1.87 14.22 -20.43
CA MET A 16 2.69 15.14 -21.22
C MET A 16 3.22 14.50 -22.51
N GLU A 17 3.71 13.26 -22.43
CA GLU A 17 4.15 12.48 -23.60
C GLU A 17 3.00 12.28 -24.59
N LYS A 18 1.81 11.91 -24.09
CA LYS A 18 0.63 11.67 -24.91
C LYS A 18 0.12 12.93 -25.63
N LEU A 19 0.31 14.09 -25.02
CA LEU A 19 -0.16 15.38 -25.57
C LEU A 19 0.91 16.11 -26.37
N SER A 20 2.15 15.63 -26.38
CA SER A 20 3.24 16.24 -27.14
C SER A 20 2.97 16.18 -28.64
N GLY A 21 3.12 17.30 -29.31
CA GLY A 21 2.95 17.43 -30.77
C GLY A 21 1.51 17.38 -31.30
N ILE A 22 0.51 17.35 -30.41
CA ILE A 22 -0.91 17.31 -30.83
C ILE A 22 -1.44 18.72 -31.12
N ASN A 23 -2.18 18.83 -32.21
CA ASN A 23 -2.87 20.07 -32.59
C ASN A 23 -4.00 20.41 -31.60
N SER A 24 -4.18 21.68 -31.28
CA SER A 24 -5.08 22.23 -30.25
C SER A 24 -6.53 21.73 -30.28
N LYS A 25 -7.08 21.37 -31.45
CA LYS A 25 -8.47 20.95 -31.61
C LYS A 25 -8.77 19.58 -30.97
N ASP A 26 -7.80 18.68 -30.91
CA ASP A 26 -7.98 17.31 -30.40
C ASP A 26 -7.40 17.10 -28.99
N THR A 27 -6.66 18.08 -28.49
CA THR A 27 -5.93 17.98 -27.22
C THR A 27 -6.85 17.60 -26.05
N LEU A 28 -7.99 18.28 -25.90
CA LEU A 28 -8.93 17.97 -24.79
C LEU A 28 -9.47 16.54 -24.89
N LYS A 29 -9.90 16.10 -26.08
CA LYS A 29 -10.44 14.76 -26.28
C LYS A 29 -9.42 13.66 -25.96
N ILE A 30 -8.17 13.88 -26.37
CA ILE A 30 -7.08 12.95 -26.12
C ILE A 30 -6.70 12.94 -24.64
N ALA A 31 -6.63 14.13 -23.99
CA ALA A 31 -6.36 14.24 -22.57
C ALA A 31 -7.40 13.49 -21.71
N VAL A 32 -8.69 13.71 -21.99
CA VAL A 32 -9.78 13.02 -21.26
C VAL A 32 -9.71 11.50 -21.47
N ARG A 33 -9.46 11.05 -22.69
CA ARG A 33 -9.31 9.62 -22.97
C ARG A 33 -8.13 9.02 -22.22
N GLU A 34 -6.97 9.67 -22.23
CA GLU A 34 -5.78 9.16 -21.57
C GLU A 34 -5.91 9.16 -20.05
N ALA A 35 -6.55 10.18 -19.48
CA ALA A 35 -6.87 10.20 -18.05
C ALA A 35 -7.77 9.01 -17.65
N LYS A 36 -8.79 8.72 -18.45
CA LYS A 36 -9.65 7.54 -18.24
C LYS A 36 -8.86 6.22 -18.34
N ASN A 37 -7.99 6.09 -19.32
CA ASN A 37 -7.14 4.91 -19.47
C ASN A 37 -6.26 4.71 -18.21
N ILE A 38 -5.66 5.77 -17.69
CA ILE A 38 -4.85 5.70 -16.44
C ILE A 38 -5.71 5.20 -15.28
N CYS A 39 -6.94 5.72 -15.13
CA CYS A 39 -7.85 5.27 -14.08
C CYS A 39 -8.24 3.80 -14.23
N GLU A 40 -8.61 3.37 -15.43
CA GLU A 40 -9.02 1.97 -15.70
C GLU A 40 -7.85 0.99 -15.50
N GLU A 41 -6.65 1.38 -15.90
CA GLU A 41 -5.43 0.59 -15.65
C GLU A 41 -5.13 0.47 -14.15
N ASP A 42 -5.25 1.56 -13.38
CA ASP A 42 -5.04 1.54 -11.93
C ASP A 42 -6.01 0.57 -11.23
N VAL A 43 -7.30 0.65 -11.57
CA VAL A 43 -8.31 -0.29 -11.04
C VAL A 43 -7.94 -1.74 -11.39
N SER A 44 -7.54 -1.99 -12.63
CA SER A 44 -7.12 -3.32 -13.09
C SER A 44 -5.88 -3.83 -12.35
N PHE A 45 -4.87 -2.98 -12.16
CA PHE A 45 -3.65 -3.34 -11.42
C PHE A 45 -3.98 -3.66 -9.96
N CYS A 46 -4.74 -2.80 -9.29
CA CYS A 46 -5.13 -3.00 -7.90
C CYS A 46 -5.94 -4.29 -7.71
N LYS A 47 -6.89 -4.58 -8.61
CA LYS A 47 -7.62 -5.84 -8.61
C LYS A 47 -6.71 -7.06 -8.79
N ASN A 48 -5.77 -6.99 -9.75
CA ASN A 48 -4.84 -8.09 -10.01
C ASN A 48 -3.85 -8.31 -8.85
N ILE A 49 -3.39 -7.25 -8.19
CA ILE A 49 -2.62 -7.35 -6.93
C ILE A 49 -3.42 -8.17 -5.91
N GLY A 50 -4.71 -7.87 -5.78
CA GLY A 50 -5.61 -8.60 -4.89
C GLY A 50 -5.71 -10.08 -5.22
N LEU A 51 -5.94 -10.42 -6.48
CA LEU A 51 -6.03 -11.81 -6.94
C LEU A 51 -4.73 -12.59 -6.73
N ASN A 52 -3.58 -11.98 -7.01
CA ASN A 52 -2.28 -12.59 -6.77
C ASN A 52 -1.99 -12.80 -5.28
N GLY A 53 -2.27 -11.79 -4.46
CA GLY A 53 -2.08 -11.86 -3.01
C GLY A 53 -3.08 -12.79 -2.31
N LEU A 54 -4.27 -12.98 -2.88
CA LEU A 54 -5.25 -13.94 -2.37
C LEU A 54 -4.66 -15.35 -2.26
N GLY A 55 -3.89 -15.80 -3.26
CA GLY A 55 -3.25 -17.11 -3.23
C GLY A 55 -2.34 -17.31 -2.03
N ILE A 56 -1.62 -16.26 -1.62
CA ILE A 56 -0.75 -16.29 -0.44
C ILE A 56 -1.59 -16.47 0.85
N ILE A 57 -2.66 -15.69 0.99
CA ILE A 57 -3.56 -15.78 2.16
C ILE A 57 -4.23 -17.16 2.22
N GLU A 58 -4.64 -17.70 1.08
CA GLU A 58 -5.21 -19.05 1.00
C GLU A 58 -4.25 -20.14 1.46
N GLU A 59 -2.99 -20.05 1.09
CA GLU A 59 -1.97 -21.03 1.53
C GLU A 59 -1.76 -20.98 3.03
N ILE A 60 -1.73 -19.79 3.62
CA ILE A 60 -1.63 -19.61 5.08
C ILE A 60 -2.87 -20.21 5.74
N TYR A 61 -4.06 -19.89 5.24
CA TYR A 61 -5.33 -20.40 5.79
C TYR A 61 -5.42 -21.91 5.73
N LYS A 62 -5.02 -22.53 4.60
CA LYS A 62 -5.01 -24.00 4.44
C LYS A 62 -4.07 -24.70 5.44
N LYS A 63 -2.93 -24.09 5.73
CA LYS A 63 -1.94 -24.62 6.69
C LYS A 63 -2.41 -24.44 8.13
N LYS A 64 -2.89 -23.25 8.47
CA LYS A 64 -3.29 -22.88 9.83
C LYS A 64 -4.64 -23.45 10.23
N LYS A 65 -5.59 -23.51 9.29
CA LYS A 65 -7.00 -23.90 9.49
C LYS A 65 -7.74 -23.04 10.53
N ASP A 66 -7.31 -21.80 10.68
CA ASP A 66 -7.83 -20.80 11.60
C ASP A 66 -7.68 -19.42 10.98
N THR A 67 -8.17 -18.39 11.66
CA THR A 67 -8.09 -16.98 11.26
C THR A 67 -6.69 -16.58 10.83
N VAL A 68 -6.54 -16.03 9.63
CA VAL A 68 -5.28 -15.46 9.14
C VAL A 68 -5.13 -14.06 9.70
N ASN A 69 -4.08 -13.83 10.46
CA ASN A 69 -3.76 -12.57 11.09
C ASN A 69 -2.75 -11.79 10.25
N ILE A 70 -3.17 -10.64 9.75
CA ILE A 70 -2.40 -9.81 8.82
C ILE A 70 -2.05 -8.49 9.51
N LEU A 71 -0.78 -8.11 9.51
CA LEU A 71 -0.37 -6.77 9.97
C LEU A 71 -0.14 -5.86 8.78
N THR A 72 -0.68 -4.64 8.86
CA THR A 72 -0.48 -3.61 7.85
C THR A 72 -0.10 -2.27 8.47
N HIS A 73 0.52 -1.41 7.67
CA HIS A 73 1.04 -0.11 8.10
C HIS A 73 0.72 0.96 7.07
N CYS A 74 0.33 2.15 7.50
CA CYS A 74 -0.15 3.27 6.69
C CYS A 74 -1.50 2.95 6.02
N ASN A 75 -1.84 3.71 4.97
CA ASN A 75 -2.99 3.43 4.14
C ASN A 75 -2.54 3.09 2.71
N ALA A 76 -2.97 1.95 2.23
CA ALA A 76 -2.81 1.51 0.86
C ALA A 76 -4.08 0.79 0.37
N GLY A 77 -5.23 1.31 0.79
CA GLY A 77 -6.56 0.88 0.43
C GLY A 77 -7.19 1.71 -0.68
N TRP A 78 -8.51 1.57 -0.85
CA TRP A 78 -9.25 2.25 -1.91
C TRP A 78 -9.31 3.78 -1.72
N LEU A 79 -9.10 4.31 -0.51
CA LEU A 79 -8.91 5.76 -0.29
C LEU A 79 -7.58 6.29 -0.86
N ALA A 80 -6.59 5.44 -1.11
CA ALA A 80 -5.30 5.81 -1.67
C ALA A 80 -5.15 5.52 -3.17
N THR A 81 -6.15 4.92 -3.80
CA THR A 81 -6.17 4.52 -5.22
C THR A 81 -7.49 4.92 -5.88
N ILE A 82 -7.73 4.47 -7.10
CA ILE A 82 -9.04 4.66 -7.75
C ILE A 82 -10.07 3.67 -7.17
N ASP A 83 -9.66 2.41 -6.95
CA ASP A 83 -10.48 1.35 -6.37
C ASP A 83 -9.59 0.20 -5.88
N TRP A 84 -10.10 -0.66 -4.98
CA TRP A 84 -9.47 -1.86 -4.41
C TRP A 84 -8.31 -1.60 -3.45
N GLY A 85 -7.52 -0.56 -3.61
CA GLY A 85 -6.24 -0.42 -2.93
C GLY A 85 -5.16 -1.36 -3.44
N THR A 86 -3.97 -1.28 -2.87
CA THR A 86 -2.88 -2.21 -3.17
C THR A 86 -2.73 -3.26 -2.06
N ALA A 87 -2.27 -2.87 -0.87
CA ALA A 87 -2.08 -3.80 0.25
C ALA A 87 -3.40 -4.37 0.82
N THR A 88 -4.49 -3.62 0.74
CA THR A 88 -5.80 -4.08 1.22
C THR A 88 -6.54 -4.94 0.20
N SER A 89 -6.22 -4.85 -1.08
CA SER A 89 -6.89 -5.60 -2.14
C SER A 89 -6.88 -7.13 -1.91
N PRO A 90 -5.73 -7.77 -1.55
CA PRO A 90 -5.74 -9.20 -1.19
C PRO A 90 -6.64 -9.53 0.00
N ILE A 91 -6.72 -8.60 0.97
CA ILE A 91 -7.54 -8.73 2.17
C ILE A 91 -9.03 -8.74 1.78
N TYR A 92 -9.46 -7.81 0.94
CA TYR A 92 -10.84 -7.75 0.44
C TYR A 92 -11.22 -9.00 -0.35
N HIS A 93 -10.32 -9.49 -1.22
CA HIS A 93 -10.57 -10.71 -1.98
C HIS A 93 -10.68 -11.94 -1.06
N ALA A 94 -9.82 -12.05 -0.04
CA ALA A 94 -9.88 -13.14 0.94
C ALA A 94 -11.18 -13.11 1.75
N HIS A 95 -11.58 -11.93 2.23
CA HIS A 95 -12.84 -11.76 2.97
C HIS A 95 -14.05 -12.13 2.10
N ARG A 96 -14.13 -11.62 0.87
CA ARG A 96 -15.23 -11.94 -0.07
C ARG A 96 -15.27 -13.42 -0.44
N LYS A 97 -14.17 -14.14 -0.32
CA LYS A 97 -14.09 -15.59 -0.50
C LYS A 97 -14.47 -16.39 0.76
N GLY A 98 -14.78 -15.72 1.86
CA GLY A 98 -15.19 -16.35 3.13
C GLY A 98 -14.00 -16.88 3.95
N ILE A 99 -12.76 -16.44 3.66
CA ILE A 99 -11.60 -16.79 4.47
C ILE A 99 -11.66 -15.96 5.76
N LYS A 100 -11.51 -16.63 6.90
CA LYS A 100 -11.43 -15.92 8.19
C LYS A 100 -10.14 -15.15 8.27
N ILE A 101 -10.23 -13.84 8.38
CA ILE A 101 -9.09 -12.93 8.51
C ILE A 101 -9.29 -11.97 9.68
N HIS A 102 -8.20 -11.50 10.24
CA HIS A 102 -8.15 -10.39 11.18
C HIS A 102 -6.98 -9.48 10.81
N VAL A 103 -7.21 -8.17 10.79
CA VAL A 103 -6.19 -7.21 10.38
C VAL A 103 -5.72 -6.38 11.58
N TRP A 104 -4.44 -6.47 11.89
CA TRP A 104 -3.77 -5.59 12.84
C TRP A 104 -3.29 -4.35 12.09
N VAL A 105 -3.83 -3.21 12.46
CA VAL A 105 -3.61 -1.94 11.76
C VAL A 105 -2.75 -1.05 12.64
N ASP A 106 -1.50 -0.80 12.23
CA ASP A 106 -0.69 0.24 12.88
C ASP A 106 -1.40 1.60 12.77
N GLU A 107 -1.50 2.35 13.87
CA GLU A 107 -2.10 3.70 13.86
C GLU A 107 -1.44 4.63 12.84
N THR A 108 -0.14 4.46 12.62
CA THR A 108 0.69 5.17 11.63
C THR A 108 0.91 6.64 11.95
N ARG A 109 1.64 6.91 13.02
CA ARG A 109 2.08 8.28 13.33
C ARG A 109 2.98 8.85 12.22
N PRO A 110 3.02 10.20 12.04
CA PRO A 110 2.28 11.22 12.79
C PRO A 110 0.84 11.45 12.35
N ARG A 111 0.44 11.09 11.10
CA ARG A 111 -0.85 11.46 10.52
C ARG A 111 -1.96 10.43 10.70
N ASN A 112 -1.70 9.37 11.43
CA ASN A 112 -2.68 8.33 11.78
C ASN A 112 -3.43 7.72 10.57
N GLN A 113 -2.74 7.54 9.42
CA GLN A 113 -3.38 7.00 8.20
C GLN A 113 -3.92 5.57 8.41
N GLY A 114 -3.29 4.78 9.28
CA GLY A 114 -3.81 3.46 9.63
C GLY A 114 -5.09 3.57 10.44
N ALA A 115 -5.09 4.34 11.51
CA ALA A 115 -6.24 4.51 12.39
C ALA A 115 -7.41 5.19 11.67
N ASN A 116 -7.14 6.28 10.92
CA ASN A 116 -8.20 7.11 10.35
C ASN A 116 -8.69 6.63 8.98
N LEU A 117 -7.85 5.94 8.20
CA LEU A 117 -8.21 5.54 6.85
C LEU A 117 -8.30 4.03 6.71
N THR A 118 -7.25 3.26 7.01
CA THR A 118 -7.24 1.82 6.80
C THR A 118 -8.27 1.11 7.66
N SER A 119 -8.38 1.45 8.94
CA SER A 119 -9.39 0.88 9.83
C SER A 119 -10.82 1.25 9.40
N TYR A 120 -11.02 2.48 8.93
CA TYR A 120 -12.29 2.92 8.35
C TYR A 120 -12.69 2.06 7.16
N GLU A 121 -11.79 1.90 6.16
CA GLU A 121 -12.06 1.07 4.98
C GLU A 121 -12.39 -0.38 5.35
N LEU A 122 -11.62 -0.98 6.27
CA LEU A 122 -11.85 -2.34 6.72
C LEU A 122 -13.21 -2.50 7.43
N ASN A 123 -13.62 -1.50 8.21
CA ASN A 123 -14.94 -1.49 8.85
C ASN A 123 -16.09 -1.41 7.84
N GLU A 124 -15.95 -0.54 6.82
CA GLU A 124 -16.93 -0.44 5.73
C GLU A 124 -17.09 -1.75 4.94
N GLU A 125 -16.00 -2.50 4.79
CA GLU A 125 -16.00 -3.82 4.14
C GLU A 125 -16.39 -4.97 5.11
N GLY A 126 -16.69 -4.68 6.38
CA GLY A 126 -17.06 -5.67 7.39
C GLY A 126 -15.91 -6.59 7.80
N ILE A 127 -14.68 -6.15 7.66
CA ILE A 127 -13.48 -6.94 7.95
C ILE A 127 -13.01 -6.70 9.39
N PRO A 128 -12.90 -7.76 10.22
CA PRO A 128 -12.41 -7.63 11.59
C PRO A 128 -11.00 -7.03 11.63
N ASN A 129 -10.84 -5.96 12.40
CA ASN A 129 -9.56 -5.30 12.54
C ASN A 129 -9.35 -4.74 13.96
N THR A 130 -8.10 -4.48 14.29
CA THR A 130 -7.70 -3.85 15.56
C THR A 130 -6.62 -2.82 15.29
N ILE A 131 -6.86 -1.59 15.70
CA ILE A 131 -5.85 -0.52 15.67
C ILE A 131 -4.85 -0.77 16.80
N ILE A 132 -3.57 -0.67 16.49
CA ILE A 132 -2.47 -0.84 17.44
C ILE A 132 -1.49 0.33 17.34
N ALA A 133 -0.78 0.61 18.42
CA ALA A 133 0.34 1.55 18.38
C ALA A 133 1.45 1.02 17.46
N ASP A 134 2.14 1.92 16.75
CA ASP A 134 3.12 1.58 15.71
C ASP A 134 4.24 0.63 16.16
N ASN A 135 4.59 0.64 17.44
CA ASN A 135 5.63 -0.23 17.99
C ASN A 135 5.11 -1.57 18.53
N THR A 136 3.78 -1.82 18.49
CA THR A 136 3.17 -3.04 19.02
C THR A 136 3.40 -4.26 18.12
N GLY A 137 3.55 -4.07 16.81
CA GLY A 137 3.67 -5.17 15.85
C GLY A 137 4.75 -6.19 16.21
N GLY A 138 5.91 -5.74 16.71
CA GLY A 138 7.01 -6.64 17.10
C GLY A 138 6.62 -7.63 18.20
N ILE A 139 5.96 -7.17 19.27
CA ILE A 139 5.53 -8.08 20.35
C ILE A 139 4.43 -9.04 19.89
N LEU A 140 3.52 -8.62 19.00
CA LEU A 140 2.52 -9.51 18.43
C LEU A 140 3.15 -10.60 17.56
N MET A 141 4.23 -10.29 16.83
CA MET A 141 5.01 -11.26 16.07
C MET A 141 5.69 -12.27 16.98
N GLN A 142 6.34 -11.82 18.06
CA GLN A 142 6.97 -12.69 19.07
C GLN A 142 5.96 -13.61 19.75
N GLN A 143 4.73 -13.17 19.93
CA GLN A 143 3.62 -13.96 20.50
C GLN A 143 2.97 -14.91 19.48
N GLY A 144 3.45 -14.97 18.24
CA GLY A 144 2.86 -15.80 17.18
C GLY A 144 1.45 -15.35 16.75
N LYS A 145 1.10 -14.08 16.95
CA LYS A 145 -0.21 -13.53 16.61
C LYS A 145 -0.28 -12.93 15.21
N ILE A 146 0.80 -12.91 14.46
CA ILE A 146 0.87 -12.40 13.09
C ILE A 146 1.32 -13.52 12.16
N ASP A 147 0.58 -13.75 11.10
CA ASP A 147 0.90 -14.76 10.08
C ASP A 147 1.64 -14.17 8.88
N MET A 148 1.36 -12.90 8.55
CA MET A 148 2.03 -12.16 7.50
C MET A 148 1.91 -10.65 7.70
N CYS A 149 2.86 -9.92 7.11
CA CYS A 149 2.77 -8.48 6.98
C CYS A 149 2.55 -8.11 5.50
N ILE A 150 1.74 -7.07 5.25
CA ILE A 150 1.57 -6.52 3.92
C ILE A 150 1.45 -4.99 3.99
N THR A 151 2.23 -4.28 3.17
CA THR A 151 2.19 -2.82 3.05
C THR A 151 2.12 -2.39 1.59
N GLY A 152 1.74 -1.13 1.35
CA GLY A 152 1.99 -0.47 0.08
C GLY A 152 3.42 0.06 0.00
N THR A 153 3.66 0.94 -0.97
CA THR A 153 4.93 1.66 -1.11
C THR A 153 4.72 3.03 -1.76
N ASP A 154 5.48 4.03 -1.34
CA ASP A 154 5.56 5.33 -2.03
C ASP A 154 6.46 5.25 -3.26
N ARG A 155 7.52 4.43 -3.21
CA ARG A 155 8.45 4.16 -4.31
C ARG A 155 9.17 2.84 -4.09
N THR A 156 9.25 2.04 -5.14
CA THR A 156 10.12 0.86 -5.19
C THR A 156 11.15 1.06 -6.29
N LEU A 157 12.42 0.79 -5.99
CA LEU A 157 13.50 0.92 -6.98
C LEU A 157 13.61 -0.33 -7.84
N SER A 158 14.31 -0.22 -8.98
CA SER A 158 14.64 -1.37 -9.83
C SER A 158 15.53 -2.42 -9.15
N SER A 159 16.17 -2.08 -8.03
CA SER A 159 16.91 -3.01 -7.15
C SER A 159 16.01 -3.82 -6.21
N GLY A 160 14.74 -3.45 -6.06
CA GLY A 160 13.81 -4.01 -5.09
C GLY A 160 13.77 -3.26 -3.75
N ASP A 161 14.59 -2.23 -3.56
CA ASP A 161 14.51 -1.38 -2.36
C ASP A 161 13.19 -0.61 -2.31
N VAL A 162 12.59 -0.53 -1.13
CA VAL A 162 11.26 0.06 -0.91
C VAL A 162 11.35 1.28 0.00
N ALA A 163 10.80 2.39 -0.45
CA ALA A 163 10.50 3.55 0.39
C ALA A 163 9.00 3.63 0.65
N ASN A 164 8.63 3.65 1.92
CA ASN A 164 7.24 3.74 2.37
C ASN A 164 7.17 4.58 3.65
N LYS A 165 6.00 4.72 4.22
CA LYS A 165 5.75 5.43 5.47
C LYS A 165 6.75 5.04 6.55
N ILE A 166 7.23 6.05 7.30
CA ILE A 166 8.10 5.82 8.48
C ILE A 166 7.51 4.75 9.40
N GLY A 167 8.33 3.85 9.89
CA GLY A 167 7.93 2.65 10.63
C GLY A 167 7.97 1.35 9.81
N THR A 168 7.89 1.41 8.48
CA THR A 168 7.91 0.22 7.61
C THR A 168 9.21 -0.59 7.76
N TYR A 169 10.36 0.08 7.85
CA TYR A 169 11.65 -0.59 8.05
C TYR A 169 11.70 -1.38 9.37
N LEU A 170 11.21 -0.78 10.47
CA LEU A 170 11.15 -1.45 11.78
C LEU A 170 10.21 -2.67 11.75
N LYS A 171 9.09 -2.59 11.01
CA LYS A 171 8.19 -3.75 10.81
C LYS A 171 8.86 -4.85 10.02
N ALA A 172 9.58 -4.50 8.95
CA ALA A 172 10.31 -5.47 8.13
C ALA A 172 11.41 -6.18 8.94
N LEU A 173 12.15 -5.45 9.79
CA LEU A 173 13.15 -6.02 10.70
C LEU A 173 12.51 -6.97 11.71
N ALA A 174 11.40 -6.56 12.35
CA ALA A 174 10.68 -7.41 13.30
C ALA A 174 10.12 -8.66 12.62
N ALA A 175 9.56 -8.54 11.42
CA ALA A 175 9.06 -9.67 10.65
C ALA A 175 10.20 -10.63 10.28
N TYR A 176 11.36 -10.12 9.84
CA TYR A 176 12.53 -10.92 9.53
C TYR A 176 13.05 -11.70 10.75
N ASP A 177 13.18 -11.03 11.91
CA ASP A 177 13.62 -11.64 13.16
C ASP A 177 12.69 -12.78 13.61
N ASN A 178 11.38 -12.60 13.43
CA ASN A 178 10.35 -13.57 13.80
C ASN A 178 9.98 -14.54 12.66
N LYS A 179 10.67 -14.51 11.51
CA LYS A 179 10.45 -15.38 10.34
C LYS A 179 9.01 -15.28 9.78
N ILE A 180 8.43 -14.10 9.87
CA ILE A 180 7.12 -13.79 9.31
C ILE A 180 7.29 -13.21 7.91
N PRO A 181 6.56 -13.71 6.91
CA PRO A 181 6.64 -13.17 5.56
C PRO A 181 6.16 -11.72 5.52
N PHE A 182 6.93 -10.88 4.83
CA PHE A 182 6.64 -9.46 4.63
C PHE A 182 6.49 -9.18 3.14
N TYR A 183 5.32 -8.69 2.75
CA TYR A 183 4.99 -8.38 1.36
C TYR A 183 4.81 -6.89 1.15
N VAL A 184 5.19 -6.44 -0.03
CA VAL A 184 4.92 -5.08 -0.50
C VAL A 184 4.07 -5.17 -1.77
N ALA A 185 2.89 -4.59 -1.71
CA ALA A 185 1.91 -4.61 -2.79
C ALA A 185 1.94 -3.29 -3.56
N LEU A 186 2.21 -3.35 -4.87
CA LEU A 186 2.37 -2.15 -5.69
C LEU A 186 2.02 -2.39 -7.16
N PRO A 187 1.51 -1.39 -7.88
CA PRO A 187 1.42 -1.39 -9.32
C PRO A 187 2.77 -0.99 -9.94
N SER A 188 2.99 -1.33 -11.20
CA SER A 188 4.22 -0.99 -11.92
C SER A 188 4.49 0.52 -12.01
N SER A 189 3.46 1.36 -11.92
CA SER A 189 3.55 2.82 -11.88
C SER A 189 4.25 3.36 -10.62
N THR A 190 4.43 2.53 -9.59
CA THR A 190 5.14 2.87 -8.35
C THR A 190 6.61 2.43 -8.39
N ILE A 191 7.05 1.76 -9.46
CA ILE A 191 8.45 1.36 -9.63
C ILE A 191 9.24 2.47 -10.32
N ASP A 192 10.31 2.91 -9.65
CA ASP A 192 11.30 3.82 -10.24
C ASP A 192 12.40 3.02 -10.94
N TRP A 193 12.19 2.77 -12.23
CA TRP A 193 13.13 2.02 -13.06
C TRP A 193 14.46 2.74 -13.29
N SER A 194 14.51 4.06 -13.07
CA SER A 194 15.70 4.88 -13.30
C SER A 194 16.69 4.83 -12.14
N GLN A 195 16.28 4.39 -10.94
CA GLN A 195 17.07 4.41 -9.73
C GLN A 195 17.38 3.00 -9.23
N LYS A 196 18.62 2.82 -8.76
CA LYS A 196 19.09 1.57 -8.14
C LYS A 196 19.64 1.76 -6.73
N ASN A 197 19.84 3.01 -6.30
CA ASN A 197 20.45 3.31 -5.01
C ASN A 197 19.43 4.04 -4.13
N PHE A 198 19.05 3.40 -3.02
CA PHE A 198 18.08 3.94 -2.06
C PHE A 198 18.50 5.29 -1.46
N LYS A 199 19.82 5.57 -1.37
CA LYS A 199 20.34 6.85 -0.88
C LYS A 199 19.93 8.05 -1.75
N ASN A 200 19.53 7.80 -2.99
CA ASN A 200 19.08 8.84 -3.93
C ASN A 200 17.57 9.08 -3.87
N ILE A 201 16.83 8.35 -3.03
CA ILE A 201 15.39 8.59 -2.86
C ILE A 201 15.21 9.90 -2.08
N PRO A 202 14.48 10.89 -2.63
CA PRO A 202 14.17 12.10 -1.88
C PRO A 202 13.14 11.77 -0.78
N ILE A 203 13.59 11.77 0.47
CA ILE A 203 12.73 11.56 1.63
C ILE A 203 12.18 12.92 2.07
N GLU A 204 10.85 13.00 2.21
CA GLU A 204 10.21 14.21 2.73
C GLU A 204 10.54 14.40 4.21
N GLU A 205 11.10 15.56 4.56
CA GLU A 205 11.07 16.08 5.92
C GLU A 205 9.88 17.02 6.07
N ARG A 206 9.02 16.73 7.03
CA ARG A 206 7.76 17.44 7.22
C ARG A 206 7.80 18.33 8.46
N ASN A 207 6.81 19.23 8.58
CA ASN A 207 6.73 20.14 9.72
C ASN A 207 6.62 19.36 11.05
N SER A 208 7.42 19.77 12.04
CA SER A 208 7.40 19.18 13.40
C SER A 208 6.06 19.29 14.11
N GLU A 209 5.21 20.22 13.72
CA GLU A 209 3.84 20.37 14.23
C GLU A 209 3.00 19.11 14.03
N GLU A 210 3.26 18.33 12.96
CA GLU A 210 2.58 17.04 12.74
C GLU A 210 2.83 16.02 13.86
N LEU A 211 3.93 16.16 14.60
CA LEU A 211 4.23 15.30 15.75
C LEU A 211 3.60 15.80 17.05
N SER A 212 3.50 17.11 17.24
CA SER A 212 3.05 17.75 18.48
C SER A 212 1.53 17.89 18.57
N HIS A 213 0.83 17.94 17.43
CA HIS A 213 -0.63 17.94 17.39
C HIS A 213 -1.16 16.51 17.28
N ILE A 214 -1.94 16.11 18.26
CA ILE A 214 -2.67 14.83 18.29
C ILE A 214 -4.14 15.20 18.11
N GLU A 215 -4.69 15.01 16.91
CA GLU A 215 -6.11 15.13 16.63
C GLU A 215 -6.82 13.80 16.89
#